data_bcde06d7e0aa46a839807791ff34e005
#
_entry.id   bcde06d7e0aa46a839807791ff34e005
#
_cell.length_a   1.000
_cell.length_b   1.000
_cell.length_c   1.000
_cell.angle_alpha   90.00
_cell.angle_beta   90.00
_cell.angle_gamma   90.00
#
_symmetry.space_group_name_H-M   'P 1'
#
loop_
_entity.id
_entity.type
_entity.pdbx_description
1 polymer ?
#
loop_
_entity_poly.entity_id
_entity_poly.type
_entity_poly.pdbx_seq_one_letter_code
_entity_poly.pdbx_strand_id
1 'polypeptide(L)'
;IRFLSEGDAVLCYNSSQYAVKALTKCAAYYISEEEIEELCATSISFANLVRQLMEYQFYFKEEENMNVRKLTVRERYLSLLAEIPDILYRVPLKYITHYLGADVTSLGYMAGSSK
;
A
#
# COMPACT_ATOMS: atom_id res chain seq x y z
N ILE A 1 -12.07 1.05 -2.06
CA ILE A 1 -11.35 2.15 -2.69
C ILE A 1 -10.06 2.38 -1.92
N ARG A 2 -8.95 2.35 -2.61
CA ARG A 2 -7.65 2.68 -2.02
C ARG A 2 -7.04 3.85 -2.76
N PHE A 3 -6.42 4.75 -2.01
CA PHE A 3 -5.62 5.83 -2.56
C PHE A 3 -4.17 5.40 -2.66
N LEU A 4 -3.55 5.74 -3.77
CA LEU A 4 -2.15 5.50 -4.01
C LEU A 4 -1.48 6.85 -4.29
N SER A 5 -0.57 7.23 -3.44
CA SER A 5 0.26 8.41 -3.64
C SER A 5 1.65 8.15 -3.12
N GLU A 6 2.61 8.80 -3.70
CA GLU A 6 3.97 8.83 -3.19
C GLU A 6 4.19 10.16 -2.47
N GLY A 7 4.21 10.10 -1.15
CA GLY A 7 4.28 11.30 -0.31
C GLY A 7 5.47 12.20 -0.61
N ASP A 8 6.63 11.61 -0.93
CA ASP A 8 7.84 12.36 -1.24
C ASP A 8 7.72 13.12 -2.57
N ALA A 9 7.06 12.53 -3.56
CA ALA A 9 6.80 13.19 -4.84
C ALA A 9 5.84 14.37 -4.66
N VAL A 10 4.78 14.17 -3.87
CA VAL A 10 3.76 15.20 -3.60
C VAL A 10 4.34 16.35 -2.76
N LEU A 11 5.09 16.05 -1.70
CA LEU A 11 5.62 17.08 -0.79
C LEU A 11 6.82 17.83 -1.33
N CYS A 12 7.63 17.21 -2.17
CA CYS A 12 8.88 17.77 -2.65
C CYS A 12 8.85 18.22 -4.11
N TYR A 13 7.73 18.07 -4.79
CA TYR A 13 7.56 18.38 -6.22
C TYR A 13 8.59 17.69 -7.13
N ASN A 14 9.05 16.53 -6.71
CA ASN A 14 10.02 15.73 -7.45
C ASN A 14 9.33 14.58 -8.19
N SER A 15 9.93 14.14 -9.27
CA SER A 15 9.49 12.92 -9.93
C SER A 15 9.61 11.73 -9.00
N SER A 16 8.61 10.85 -9.01
CA SER A 16 8.63 9.62 -8.23
C SER A 16 9.85 8.76 -8.58
N GLN A 17 10.50 8.21 -7.56
CA GLN A 17 11.58 7.24 -7.70
C GLN A 17 11.07 5.81 -7.87
N TYR A 18 9.77 5.59 -7.71
CA TYR A 18 9.12 4.29 -7.76
C TYR A 18 8.17 4.20 -8.94
N ALA A 19 8.03 2.99 -9.45
CA ALA A 19 7.03 2.67 -10.45
C ALA A 19 5.88 1.90 -9.81
N VAL A 20 4.65 2.21 -10.23
CA VAL A 20 3.46 1.47 -9.85
C VAL A 20 3.13 0.47 -10.93
N LYS A 21 2.94 -0.79 -10.56
CA LYS A 21 2.63 -1.88 -11.48
C LYS A 21 1.34 -2.58 -11.05
N ALA A 22 0.41 -2.72 -11.98
CA ALA A 22 -0.76 -3.55 -11.77
C ALA A 22 -0.37 -5.05 -11.85
N LEU A 23 -0.67 -5.81 -10.83
CA LEU A 23 -0.42 -7.26 -10.78
C LEU A 23 -1.62 -8.07 -11.28
N THR A 24 -2.80 -7.47 -11.30
CA THR A 24 -4.04 -8.02 -11.85
C THR A 24 -4.73 -6.95 -12.68
N LYS A 25 -5.83 -7.31 -13.37
CA LYS A 25 -6.63 -6.31 -14.07
C LYS A 25 -7.20 -5.31 -13.08
N CYS A 26 -6.91 -4.03 -13.30
CA CYS A 26 -7.32 -2.92 -12.45
C CYS A 26 -8.06 -1.86 -13.27
N ALA A 27 -8.95 -1.14 -12.60
CA ALA A 27 -9.50 0.13 -13.07
C ALA A 27 -9.14 1.20 -12.03
N ALA A 28 -8.62 2.32 -12.48
CA ALA A 28 -8.22 3.41 -11.61
C ALA A 28 -8.59 4.76 -12.19
N TYR A 29 -8.88 5.69 -11.31
CA TYR A 29 -8.95 7.12 -11.64
C TYR A 29 -7.69 7.79 -11.13
N TYR A 30 -7.24 8.80 -11.82
CA TYR A 30 -6.12 9.60 -11.37
C TYR A 30 -6.46 11.08 -11.43
N ILE A 31 -5.78 11.85 -10.63
CA ILE A 31 -5.82 13.30 -10.61
C ILE A 31 -4.37 13.80 -10.52
N SER A 32 -4.03 14.83 -11.28
CA SER A 32 -2.68 15.40 -11.22
C SER A 32 -2.47 16.24 -9.97
N GLU A 33 -1.22 16.47 -9.63
CA GLU A 33 -0.86 17.33 -8.50
C GLU A 33 -1.35 18.76 -8.70
N GLU A 34 -1.18 19.29 -9.91
CA GLU A 34 -1.66 20.61 -10.28
C GLU A 34 -3.18 20.77 -10.11
N GLU A 35 -3.94 19.74 -10.52
CA GLU A 35 -5.39 19.70 -10.33
C GLU A 35 -5.78 19.65 -8.86
N ILE A 36 -5.04 18.89 -8.04
CA ILE A 36 -5.26 18.84 -6.59
C ILE A 36 -5.00 20.21 -5.97
N GLU A 37 -3.91 20.86 -6.33
CA GLU A 37 -3.58 22.20 -5.81
C GLU A 37 -4.64 23.23 -6.17
N GLU A 38 -5.07 23.25 -7.43
CA GLU A 38 -6.12 24.16 -7.89
C GLU A 38 -7.43 23.94 -7.13
N LEU A 39 -7.86 22.70 -6.96
CA LEU A 39 -9.08 22.37 -6.23
C LEU A 39 -8.97 22.70 -4.74
N CYS A 40 -7.81 22.45 -4.11
CA CYS A 40 -7.56 22.83 -2.73
C CYS A 40 -7.59 24.36 -2.53
N ALA A 41 -7.08 25.12 -3.50
CA ALA A 41 -7.07 26.57 -3.45
C ALA A 41 -8.48 27.19 -3.62
N THR A 42 -9.37 26.52 -4.32
CA THR A 42 -10.71 27.02 -4.66
C THR A 42 -11.84 26.43 -3.80
N SER A 43 -11.59 25.33 -3.10
CA SER A 43 -12.61 24.61 -2.31
C SER A 43 -12.06 24.17 -0.95
N ILE A 44 -12.57 24.77 0.13
CA ILE A 44 -12.25 24.38 1.51
C ILE A 44 -12.67 22.94 1.79
N SER A 45 -13.82 22.51 1.27
CA SER A 45 -14.30 21.14 1.44
C SER A 45 -13.35 20.13 0.79
N PHE A 46 -12.84 20.42 -0.39
CA PHE A 46 -11.88 19.58 -1.08
C PHE A 46 -10.53 19.55 -0.33
N ALA A 47 -10.04 20.71 0.10
CA ALA A 47 -8.81 20.78 0.91
C ALA A 47 -8.92 19.97 2.21
N ASN A 48 -10.06 20.02 2.90
CA ASN A 48 -10.31 19.19 4.07
C ASN A 48 -10.35 17.70 3.75
N LEU A 49 -10.94 17.30 2.63
CA LEU A 49 -10.92 15.92 2.17
C LEU A 49 -9.49 15.43 1.93
N VAL A 50 -8.69 16.19 1.22
CA VAL A 50 -7.28 15.85 0.97
C VAL A 50 -6.50 15.72 2.28
N ARG A 51 -6.69 16.65 3.21
CA ARG A 51 -6.07 16.58 4.54
C ARG A 51 -6.45 15.29 5.29
N GLN A 52 -7.72 14.93 5.31
CA GLN A 52 -8.20 13.69 5.96
C GLN A 52 -7.61 12.44 5.30
N LEU A 53 -7.49 12.42 3.98
CA LEU A 53 -6.86 11.32 3.26
C LEU A 53 -5.37 11.18 3.59
N MET A 54 -4.65 12.30 3.69
CA MET A 54 -3.24 12.31 4.08
C MET A 54 -3.05 11.85 5.53
N GLU A 55 -3.90 12.28 6.45
CA GLU A 55 -3.91 11.81 7.84
C GLU A 55 -4.15 10.30 7.91
N TYR A 56 -5.13 9.79 7.16
CA TYR A 56 -5.42 8.37 7.10
C TYR A 56 -4.24 7.56 6.58
N GLN A 57 -3.59 8.01 5.51
CA GLN A 57 -2.42 7.35 4.97
C GLN A 57 -1.24 7.38 5.94
N PHE A 58 -1.05 8.46 6.67
CA PHE A 58 -0.03 8.57 7.70
C PHE A 58 -0.23 7.52 8.80
N TYR A 59 -1.44 7.41 9.33
CA TYR A 59 -1.78 6.40 10.35
C TYR A 59 -1.57 4.98 9.83
N PHE A 60 -1.97 4.70 8.61
CA PHE A 60 -1.79 3.39 8.02
C PHE A 60 -0.32 3.01 7.87
N LYS A 61 0.53 3.93 7.42
CA LYS A 61 1.99 3.71 7.34
C LYS A 61 2.64 3.51 8.71
N GLU A 62 2.22 4.27 9.71
CA GLU A 62 2.70 4.10 11.08
C GLU A 62 2.34 2.72 11.63
N GLU A 63 1.12 2.26 11.41
CA GLU A 63 0.67 0.93 11.82
C GLU A 63 1.48 -0.17 11.12
N GLU A 64 1.69 -0.07 9.80
CA GLU A 64 2.53 -1.00 9.05
C GLU A 64 3.97 -1.03 9.59
N ASN A 65 4.57 0.12 9.85
CA ASN A 65 5.92 0.21 10.41
C ASN A 65 6.03 -0.43 11.79
N MET A 66 5.02 -0.25 12.63
CA MET A 66 4.96 -0.91 13.93
C MET A 66 4.81 -2.43 13.81
N ASN A 67 3.98 -2.89 12.88
CA ASN A 67 3.77 -4.31 12.63
C ASN A 67 5.07 -4.98 12.13
N VAL A 68 5.81 -4.32 11.24
CA VAL A 68 7.12 -4.82 10.78
C VAL A 68 8.10 -5.00 11.94
N ARG A 69 8.05 -4.13 12.96
CA ARG A 69 8.93 -4.20 14.13
C ARG A 69 8.49 -5.21 15.17
N LYS A 70 7.19 -5.42 15.34
CA LYS A 70 6.61 -6.22 16.43
C LYS A 70 6.23 -7.63 16.02
N LEU A 71 5.85 -7.84 14.77
CA LEU A 71 5.35 -9.11 14.27
C LEU A 71 6.43 -9.87 13.53
N THR A 72 6.45 -11.18 13.73
CA THR A 72 7.24 -12.09 12.91
C THR A 72 6.74 -12.12 11.47
N VAL A 73 7.57 -12.61 10.56
CA VAL A 73 7.17 -12.80 9.15
C VAL A 73 5.92 -13.66 9.04
N ARG A 74 5.85 -14.73 9.87
CA ARG A 74 4.69 -15.63 9.91
C ARG A 74 3.42 -14.91 10.35
N GLU A 75 3.47 -14.11 11.40
CA GLU A 75 2.31 -13.34 11.87
C GLU A 75 1.85 -12.33 10.84
N ARG A 76 2.77 -11.66 10.17
CA ARG A 76 2.45 -10.74 9.05
C ARG A 76 1.83 -11.47 7.86
N TYR A 77 2.32 -12.66 7.55
CA TYR A 77 1.74 -13.51 6.52
C TYR A 77 0.30 -13.92 6.85
N LEU A 78 0.06 -14.36 8.08
CA LEU A 78 -1.29 -14.73 8.54
C LEU A 78 -2.24 -13.54 8.54
N SER A 79 -1.78 -12.36 8.93
CA SER A 79 -2.55 -11.12 8.85
C SER A 79 -2.91 -10.77 7.41
N LEU A 80 -1.97 -10.92 6.48
CA LEU A 80 -2.20 -10.69 5.06
C LEU A 80 -3.25 -11.65 4.48
N LEU A 81 -3.21 -12.94 4.85
CA LEU A 81 -4.22 -13.92 4.45
C LEU A 81 -5.59 -13.63 5.06
N ALA A 82 -5.64 -13.12 6.28
CA ALA A 82 -6.89 -12.72 6.92
C ALA A 82 -7.53 -11.50 6.21
N GLU A 83 -6.69 -10.55 5.77
CA GLU A 83 -7.15 -9.37 5.04
C GLU A 83 -7.54 -9.68 3.59
N ILE A 84 -6.74 -10.49 2.91
CA ILE A 84 -6.94 -10.84 1.49
C ILE A 84 -6.80 -12.37 1.35
N PRO A 85 -7.88 -13.14 1.61
CA PRO A 85 -7.81 -14.61 1.64
C PRO A 85 -7.36 -15.27 0.33
N ASP A 86 -7.62 -14.63 -0.79
CA ASP A 86 -7.31 -15.15 -2.13
C ASP A 86 -6.00 -14.59 -2.72
N ILE A 87 -5.18 -13.92 -1.92
CA ILE A 87 -3.96 -13.26 -2.41
C ILE A 87 -2.98 -14.20 -3.10
N LEU A 88 -2.87 -15.45 -2.61
CA LEU A 88 -1.97 -16.46 -3.18
C LEU A 88 -2.38 -16.88 -4.61
N TYR A 89 -3.65 -16.74 -4.95
CA TYR A 89 -4.16 -17.01 -6.31
C TYR A 89 -4.09 -15.82 -7.23
N ARG A 90 -4.04 -14.62 -6.69
CA ARG A 90 -4.08 -13.36 -7.44
C ARG A 90 -2.71 -12.76 -7.71
N VAL A 91 -1.76 -13.01 -6.82
CA VAL A 91 -0.46 -12.34 -6.82
C VAL A 91 0.66 -13.38 -6.87
N PRO A 92 1.63 -13.25 -7.80
CA PRO A 92 2.80 -14.13 -7.80
C PRO A 92 3.55 -14.12 -6.47
N LEU A 93 3.99 -15.29 -6.04
CA LEU A 93 4.61 -15.51 -4.74
C LEU A 93 5.81 -14.60 -4.47
N LYS A 94 6.59 -14.29 -5.51
CA LYS A 94 7.75 -13.40 -5.41
C LYS A 94 7.42 -12.00 -4.89
N TYR A 95 6.24 -11.47 -5.20
CA TYR A 95 5.81 -10.16 -4.70
C TYR A 95 5.35 -10.23 -3.24
N ILE A 96 4.73 -11.34 -2.86
CA ILE A 96 4.31 -11.58 -1.48
C ILE A 96 5.54 -11.74 -0.58
N THR A 97 6.53 -12.52 -1.01
CA THR A 97 7.80 -12.67 -0.27
C THR A 97 8.53 -11.34 -0.12
N HIS A 98 8.58 -10.56 -1.17
CA HIS A 98 9.21 -9.24 -1.12
C HIS A 98 8.48 -8.30 -0.14
N TYR A 99 7.17 -8.28 -0.19
CA TYR A 99 6.33 -7.49 0.73
C TYR A 99 6.54 -7.90 2.20
N LEU A 100 6.66 -9.19 2.47
CA LEU A 100 6.86 -9.72 3.82
C LEU A 100 8.33 -9.67 4.29
N GLY A 101 9.28 -9.38 3.41
CA GLY A 101 10.71 -9.45 3.72
C GLY A 101 11.19 -10.87 4.01
N ALA A 102 10.59 -11.88 3.38
CA ALA A 102 10.92 -13.30 3.53
C ALA A 102 11.52 -13.87 2.25
N ASP A 103 12.18 -15.02 2.33
CA ASP A 103 12.54 -15.77 1.15
C ASP A 103 11.39 -16.70 0.67
N VAL A 104 11.46 -17.12 -0.59
CA VAL A 104 10.43 -17.97 -1.22
C VAL A 104 10.28 -19.31 -0.50
N THR A 105 11.38 -19.88 -0.02
CA THR A 105 11.39 -21.17 0.67
C THR A 105 10.66 -21.08 2.01
N SER A 106 10.96 -20.06 2.81
CA SER A 106 10.28 -19.81 4.09
C SER A 106 8.77 -19.61 3.91
N LEU A 107 8.36 -18.89 2.88
CA LEU A 107 6.94 -18.68 2.60
C LEU A 107 6.26 -19.97 2.12
N GLY A 108 6.94 -20.78 1.33
CA GLY A 108 6.46 -22.12 0.92
C GLY A 108 6.15 -23.01 2.12
N TYR A 109 7.02 -23.04 3.12
CA TYR A 109 6.77 -23.75 4.38
C TYR A 109 5.57 -23.18 5.13
N MET A 110 5.44 -21.89 5.26
CA MET A 110 4.31 -21.25 5.93
C MET A 110 2.99 -21.52 5.20
N ALA A 111 2.97 -21.46 3.89
CA ALA A 111 1.79 -21.76 3.07
C ALA A 111 1.39 -23.24 3.18
N GLY A 112 2.36 -24.17 3.25
CA GLY A 112 2.12 -25.61 3.48
C GLY A 112 1.58 -25.92 4.87
N SER A 113 1.99 -25.17 5.91
CA SER A 113 1.57 -25.38 7.30
C SER A 113 0.23 -24.75 7.66
N SER A 114 -0.31 -23.87 6.82
CA SER A 114 -1.62 -23.21 7.03
C SER A 114 -2.79 -23.96 6.41
N LYS A 115 -2.55 -25.15 5.88
CA LYS A 115 -3.60 -26.03 5.37
C LYS A 115 -4.20 -26.91 6.46
#